data_971996c26ead87ea014f01b966fe8342
#
_entry.id   971996c26ead87ea014f01b966fe8342
#
_cell.length_a   1.000
_cell.length_b   1.000
_cell.length_c   1.000
_cell.angle_alpha   90.00
_cell.angle_beta   90.00
_cell.angle_gamma   90.00
#
_symmetry.space_group_name_H-M   'P 1'
#
loop_
_entity.id
_entity.type
_entity.pdbx_description
1 polymer ?
#
loop_
_entity_poly.entity_id
_entity_poly.type
_entity_poly.pdbx_seq_one_letter_code
_entity_poly.pdbx_strand_id
1 'polypeptide(L)'
;MIVKSQGGNIMSKFDDIYLDIVDKILKDGYYDQNRTGVATYKLPHQIMQFNLEEEFPILTTKFVAFKTAVKELLWIFQKQSNSVEELKAENVHIWDEWEMEDGTIGTAYGWI
;
A
#
# COMPACT_ATOMS: atom_id res chain seq x y z
N MET A 1 -1.65 -24.32 -9.90
CA MET A 1 -2.29 -24.09 -11.22
C MET A 1 -1.97 -22.66 -11.62
N ILE A 2 -0.95 -22.47 -12.46
CA ILE A 2 -0.49 -21.14 -12.89
C ILE A 2 -1.51 -20.66 -13.92
N VAL A 3 -2.29 -19.65 -13.59
CA VAL A 3 -3.13 -18.94 -14.57
C VAL A 3 -2.23 -18.04 -15.37
N LYS A 4 -1.71 -18.51 -16.50
CA LYS A 4 -1.10 -17.65 -17.52
C LYS A 4 -2.23 -16.81 -18.12
N SER A 5 -2.28 -15.52 -17.80
CA SER A 5 -3.16 -14.59 -18.49
C SER A 5 -2.66 -14.44 -19.94
N GLN A 6 -3.48 -14.85 -20.88
CA GLN A 6 -3.29 -14.55 -22.30
C GLN A 6 -3.70 -13.11 -22.55
N GLY A 7 -2.74 -12.23 -22.65
CA GLY A 7 -2.95 -10.83 -23.03
C GLY A 7 -1.89 -9.94 -22.39
N GLY A 8 -0.80 -9.74 -23.08
CA GLY A 8 0.21 -8.66 -23.05
C GLY A 8 0.55 -7.84 -21.82
N ASN A 9 0.09 -8.15 -20.63
CA ASN A 9 0.55 -7.51 -19.39
C ASN A 9 1.73 -8.31 -18.85
N ILE A 10 2.91 -7.72 -18.91
CA ILE A 10 4.09 -8.22 -18.21
C ILE A 10 3.80 -8.04 -16.71
N MET A 11 3.55 -9.16 -16.02
CA MET A 11 3.45 -9.17 -14.56
C MET A 11 4.82 -8.81 -13.98
N SER A 12 4.84 -7.98 -12.93
CA SER A 12 6.06 -7.67 -12.22
C SER A 12 6.54 -8.87 -11.39
N LYS A 13 7.81 -8.93 -11.04
CA LYS A 13 8.31 -9.96 -10.10
C LYS A 13 7.59 -9.86 -8.75
N PHE A 14 7.15 -8.67 -8.38
CA PHE A 14 6.38 -8.48 -7.16
C PHE A 14 5.01 -9.16 -7.24
N ASP A 15 4.33 -9.13 -8.39
CA ASP A 15 3.05 -9.84 -8.56
C ASP A 15 3.22 -11.34 -8.29
N ASP A 16 4.28 -11.96 -8.81
CA ASP A 16 4.54 -13.38 -8.59
C ASP A 16 4.77 -13.69 -7.10
N ILE A 17 5.61 -12.91 -6.42
CA ILE A 17 5.88 -13.05 -4.98
C ILE A 17 4.59 -12.86 -4.17
N TYR A 18 3.81 -11.84 -4.50
CA TYR A 18 2.55 -11.53 -3.83
C TYR A 18 1.53 -12.66 -3.98
N LEU A 19 1.33 -13.16 -5.19
CA LEU A 19 0.39 -14.24 -5.47
C LEU A 19 0.81 -15.55 -4.81
N ASP A 20 2.10 -15.87 -4.77
CA ASP A 20 2.63 -17.02 -4.06
C ASP A 20 2.33 -16.94 -2.55
N ILE A 21 2.50 -15.77 -1.95
CA ILE A 21 2.18 -15.55 -0.52
C ILE A 21 0.67 -15.67 -0.29
N VAL A 22 -0.16 -15.10 -1.16
CA VAL A 22 -1.63 -15.23 -1.06
C VAL A 22 -2.05 -16.70 -1.15
N ASP A 23 -1.49 -17.47 -2.09
CA ASP A 23 -1.77 -18.89 -2.21
C ASP A 23 -1.37 -19.69 -0.95
N LYS A 24 -0.20 -19.38 -0.37
CA LYS A 24 0.23 -19.96 0.92
C LYS A 24 -0.72 -19.60 2.07
N ILE A 25 -1.16 -18.34 2.16
CA ILE A 25 -2.11 -17.90 3.19
C ILE A 25 -3.42 -18.67 3.06
N LEU A 26 -3.92 -18.87 1.83
CA LEU A 26 -5.17 -19.60 1.60
C LEU A 26 -5.06 -21.09 1.90
N LYS A 27 -3.89 -21.70 1.73
CA LYS A 27 -3.64 -23.13 1.98
C LYS A 27 -3.30 -23.43 3.42
N ASP A 28 -2.39 -22.66 4.00
CA ASP A 28 -1.72 -22.96 5.26
C ASP A 28 -2.04 -21.95 6.37
N GLY A 29 -2.75 -20.87 6.05
CA GLY A 29 -3.11 -19.83 6.99
C GLY A 29 -4.15 -20.30 8.01
N TYR A 30 -4.02 -19.85 9.24
CA TYR A 30 -5.04 -20.09 10.25
C TYR A 30 -6.13 -19.03 10.20
N TYR A 31 -7.36 -19.48 10.45
CA TYR A 31 -8.54 -18.61 10.50
C TYR A 31 -8.55 -17.85 11.83
N ASP A 32 -8.68 -16.54 11.77
CA ASP A 32 -8.75 -15.66 12.92
C ASP A 32 -9.99 -14.76 12.85
N GLN A 33 -10.83 -14.86 13.86
CA GLN A 33 -12.01 -14.03 14.01
C GLN A 33 -11.64 -12.81 14.85
N ASN A 34 -11.65 -11.64 14.25
CA ASN A 34 -11.24 -10.41 14.91
C ASN A 34 -12.43 -9.53 15.33
N ARG A 35 -12.13 -8.43 16.04
CA ARG A 35 -13.12 -7.49 16.58
C ARG A 35 -13.95 -6.73 15.53
N THR A 36 -13.55 -6.75 14.26
CA THR A 36 -14.25 -6.02 13.20
C THR A 36 -15.42 -6.80 12.61
N GLY A 37 -15.62 -8.06 13.03
CA GLY A 37 -16.65 -8.96 12.51
C GLY A 37 -16.30 -9.58 11.16
N VAL A 38 -15.19 -9.18 10.53
CA VAL A 38 -14.67 -9.79 9.30
C VAL A 38 -13.46 -10.64 9.64
N ALA A 39 -13.62 -11.94 9.51
CA ALA A 39 -12.55 -12.89 9.78
C ALA A 39 -11.41 -12.80 8.75
N THR A 40 -10.21 -13.17 9.13
CA THR A 40 -9.02 -13.15 8.28
C THR A 40 -8.27 -14.48 8.33
N TYR A 41 -7.61 -14.83 7.23
CA TYR A 41 -6.59 -15.88 7.23
C TYR A 41 -5.23 -15.24 7.46
N LYS A 42 -4.44 -15.79 8.36
CA LYS A 42 -3.13 -15.26 8.75
C LYS A 42 -2.06 -16.33 8.61
N LEU A 43 -0.93 -15.95 8.03
CA LEU A 43 0.28 -16.76 7.98
C LEU A 43 1.48 -15.87 8.35
N PRO A 44 2.10 -16.09 9.53
CA PRO A 44 3.22 -15.25 9.98
C PRO A 44 4.50 -15.53 9.21
N HIS A 45 5.49 -14.65 9.38
CA HIS A 45 6.87 -14.82 8.90
C HIS A 45 7.02 -14.98 7.38
N GLN A 46 6.26 -14.21 6.59
CA GLN A 46 6.49 -14.13 5.16
C GLN A 46 7.55 -13.06 4.88
N ILE A 47 8.55 -13.42 4.07
CA ILE A 47 9.64 -12.51 3.68
C ILE A 47 9.51 -12.22 2.20
N MET A 48 9.58 -10.93 1.84
CA MET A 48 9.70 -10.46 0.47
C MET A 48 11.06 -9.80 0.28
N GLN A 49 11.77 -10.17 -0.77
CA GLN A 49 13.07 -9.61 -1.10
C GLN A 49 13.08 -9.12 -2.54
N PHE A 50 13.53 -7.89 -2.76
CA PHE A 50 13.55 -7.23 -4.05
C PHE A 50 14.95 -6.72 -4.39
N ASN A 51 15.34 -6.86 -5.65
CA ASN A 51 16.51 -6.20 -6.20
C ASN A 51 16.06 -4.92 -6.93
N LEU A 52 16.30 -3.76 -6.32
CA LEU A 52 15.88 -2.47 -6.87
C LEU A 52 16.67 -2.03 -8.10
N GLU A 53 17.77 -2.71 -8.46
CA GLU A 53 18.47 -2.49 -9.72
C GLU A 53 17.71 -3.10 -10.90
N GLU A 54 16.85 -4.10 -10.65
CA GLU A 54 16.09 -4.79 -11.68
C GLU A 54 14.72 -4.16 -11.90
N GLU A 55 13.97 -3.95 -10.81
CA GLU A 55 12.65 -3.31 -10.88
C GLU A 55 12.25 -2.69 -9.53
N PHE A 56 11.39 -1.69 -9.57
CA PHE A 56 10.73 -1.16 -8.39
C PHE A 56 9.54 -2.05 -8.01
N PRO A 57 9.42 -2.50 -6.73
CA PRO A 57 8.38 -3.44 -6.32
C PRO A 57 7.00 -2.77 -6.26
N ILE A 58 6.30 -2.75 -7.38
CA ILE A 58 4.94 -2.26 -7.50
C ILE A 58 4.03 -3.35 -8.07
N LEU A 59 2.86 -3.56 -7.45
CA LEU A 59 1.87 -4.50 -7.94
C LEU A 59 1.22 -3.99 -9.22
N THR A 60 1.04 -4.89 -10.19
CA THR A 60 0.29 -4.64 -11.43
C THR A 60 -1.04 -5.39 -11.48
N THR A 61 -1.31 -6.27 -10.51
CA THR A 61 -2.56 -7.03 -10.36
C THR A 61 -3.76 -6.15 -10.01
N LYS A 62 -3.50 -4.95 -9.49
CA LYS A 62 -4.53 -3.93 -9.22
C LYS A 62 -3.98 -2.53 -9.45
N PHE A 63 -4.87 -1.56 -9.60
CA PHE A 63 -4.45 -0.17 -9.66
C PHE A 63 -3.77 0.28 -8.36
N VAL A 64 -2.56 0.83 -8.49
CA VAL A 64 -1.80 1.45 -7.41
C VAL A 64 -1.64 2.94 -7.72
N ALA A 65 -2.14 3.79 -6.85
CA ALA A 65 -2.06 5.25 -6.99
C ALA A 65 -0.64 5.77 -6.66
N PHE A 66 0.37 5.34 -7.43
CA PHE A 66 1.79 5.59 -7.17
C PHE A 66 2.12 7.07 -7.03
N LYS A 67 1.58 7.92 -7.93
CA LYS A 67 1.82 9.37 -7.85
C LYS A 67 1.29 9.98 -6.56
N THR A 68 0.13 9.55 -6.10
CA THR A 68 -0.46 9.98 -4.82
C THR A 68 0.43 9.58 -3.64
N ALA A 69 0.89 8.33 -3.62
CA ALA A 69 1.81 7.83 -2.59
C ALA A 69 3.14 8.60 -2.55
N VAL A 70 3.72 8.93 -3.71
CA VAL A 70 4.95 9.72 -3.78
C VAL A 70 4.72 11.15 -3.25
N LYS A 71 3.62 11.80 -3.62
CA LYS A 71 3.29 13.14 -3.11
C LYS A 71 3.10 13.14 -1.60
N GLU A 72 2.41 12.15 -1.04
CA GLU A 72 2.27 11.97 0.39
C GLU A 72 3.63 11.78 1.09
N LEU A 73 4.50 10.92 0.55
CA LEU A 73 5.85 10.73 1.09
C LEU A 73 6.67 12.03 1.10
N LEU A 74 6.61 12.81 0.02
CA LEU A 74 7.29 14.10 -0.06
C LEU A 74 6.70 15.11 0.94
N TRP A 75 5.40 15.11 1.13
CA TRP A 75 4.73 15.94 2.12
C TRP A 75 5.17 15.57 3.55
N ILE A 76 5.24 14.28 3.88
CA ILE A 76 5.68 13.80 5.20
C ILE A 76 7.18 14.08 5.43
N PHE A 77 8.05 13.61 4.54
CA PHE A 77 9.48 13.57 4.80
C PHE A 77 10.25 14.78 4.30
N GLN A 78 9.85 15.40 3.24
CA GLN A 78 10.55 16.55 2.67
C GLN A 78 9.98 17.88 3.15
N LYS A 79 8.66 18.03 3.15
CA LYS A 79 7.99 19.24 3.64
C LYS A 79 7.85 19.24 5.17
N GLN A 80 7.86 18.06 5.80
CA GLN A 80 7.61 17.90 7.23
C GLN A 80 6.32 18.62 7.66
N SER A 81 5.28 18.46 6.84
CA SER A 81 4.01 19.16 7.00
C SER A 81 2.92 18.22 7.53
N ASN A 82 1.92 18.81 8.18
CA ASN A 82 0.67 18.16 8.56
C ASN A 82 -0.56 18.92 8.00
N SER A 83 -0.34 19.91 7.13
CA SER A 83 -1.40 20.69 6.48
C SER A 83 -2.07 19.91 5.37
N VAL A 84 -3.39 19.69 5.49
CA VAL A 84 -4.20 19.01 4.48
C VAL A 84 -4.37 19.87 3.23
N GLU A 85 -4.39 21.20 3.38
CA GLU A 85 -4.49 22.15 2.26
C GLU A 85 -3.35 21.97 1.25
N GLU A 86 -2.12 21.72 1.73
CA GLU A 86 -0.97 21.47 0.85
C GLU A 86 -1.15 20.22 -0.01
N LEU A 87 -1.76 19.15 0.54
CA LEU A 87 -2.07 17.94 -0.20
C LEU A 87 -3.21 18.17 -1.20
N LYS A 88 -4.27 18.89 -0.80
CA LYS A 88 -5.38 19.26 -1.68
C LYS A 88 -4.91 20.08 -2.87
N ALA A 89 -3.97 21.03 -2.66
CA ALA A 89 -3.37 21.81 -3.73
C ALA A 89 -2.65 20.95 -4.78
N GLU A 90 -2.18 19.75 -4.39
CA GLU A 90 -1.57 18.79 -5.29
C GLU A 90 -2.56 17.70 -5.78
N ASN A 91 -3.86 17.89 -5.57
CA ASN A 91 -4.92 16.93 -5.88
C ASN A 91 -4.72 15.57 -5.20
N VAL A 92 -4.37 15.60 -3.90
CA VAL A 92 -4.26 14.44 -3.01
C VAL A 92 -5.27 14.59 -1.89
N HIS A 93 -6.24 13.65 -1.81
CA HIS A 93 -7.42 13.73 -0.95
C HIS A 93 -7.50 12.62 0.10
N ILE A 94 -6.42 11.86 0.29
CA ILE A 94 -6.42 10.68 1.17
C ILE A 94 -6.53 11.03 2.66
N TRP A 95 -6.29 12.28 3.03
CA TRP A 95 -6.35 12.77 4.40
C TRP A 95 -7.53 13.73 4.68
N ASP A 96 -8.40 13.99 3.71
CA ASP A 96 -9.51 14.94 3.84
C ASP A 96 -10.45 14.61 5.01
N GLU A 97 -10.74 13.31 5.24
CA GLU A 97 -11.59 12.86 6.33
C GLU A 97 -10.95 12.98 7.74
N TRP A 98 -9.65 13.25 7.78
CA TRP A 98 -8.87 13.38 9.01
C TRP A 98 -8.51 14.84 9.31
N GLU A 99 -8.97 15.76 8.47
CA GLU A 99 -8.72 17.19 8.64
C GLU A 99 -9.43 17.72 9.87
N MET A 100 -8.65 18.34 10.76
CA MET A 100 -9.14 19.00 11.96
C MET A 100 -9.57 20.44 11.65
N GLU A 101 -10.22 21.12 12.63
CA GLU A 101 -10.67 22.52 12.48
C GLU A 101 -9.55 23.51 12.13
N ASP A 102 -8.31 23.18 12.48
CA ASP A 102 -7.12 23.99 12.18
C ASP A 102 -6.50 23.70 10.81
N GLY A 103 -7.13 22.86 10.00
CA GLY A 103 -6.66 22.49 8.64
C GLY A 103 -5.50 21.49 8.61
N THR A 104 -5.21 20.85 9.74
CA THR A 104 -4.13 19.87 9.87
C THR A 104 -4.65 18.48 10.23
N ILE A 105 -3.79 17.46 10.18
CA ILE A 105 -4.04 16.14 10.77
C ILE A 105 -3.46 15.99 12.19
N GLY A 106 -3.12 17.10 12.85
CA GLY A 106 -2.54 17.11 14.19
C GLY A 106 -1.12 16.56 14.25
N THR A 107 -0.78 15.98 15.40
CA THR A 107 0.52 15.35 15.66
C THR A 107 0.62 14.00 14.94
N ALA A 108 0.88 14.03 13.65
CA ALA A 108 1.03 12.85 12.81
C ALA A 108 2.43 12.79 12.19
N TYR A 109 2.60 12.00 11.15
CA TYR A 109 3.91 11.66 10.58
C TYR A 109 4.80 12.84 10.18
N GLY A 110 4.24 13.95 9.71
CA GLY A 110 4.99 15.15 9.33
C GLY A 110 5.35 16.09 10.50
N TRP A 111 4.86 15.80 11.70
CA TRP A 111 5.10 16.62 12.88
C TRP A 111 6.45 16.34 13.56
N ILE A 112 7.12 15.22 13.27
CA ILE A 112 8.32 14.73 13.96
C ILE A 112 9.57 15.48 13.51
#